data_04edc11add75b83d7d8d69e90e68683a
#
_entry.id   04edc11add75b83d7d8d69e90e68683a
#
_cell.length_a   1.000
_cell.length_b   1.000
_cell.length_c   1.000
_cell.angle_alpha   90.00
_cell.angle_beta   90.00
_cell.angle_gamma   90.00
#
_symmetry.space_group_name_H-M   'P 1'
#
loop_
_entity.id
_entity.type
_entity.pdbx_description
1 polymer ?
#
loop_
_entity_poly.entity_id
_entity_poly.type
_entity_poly.pdbx_seq_one_letter_code
_entity_poly.pdbx_strand_id
1 'polypeptide(L)'
;VMVGANGDNLLLRAGSNERMRIDSAGRVLIGTNSTDDYDGFNSSLQVTGGNGDTSSVTISRFSNNGSGANLVLAKSRTGTIGNNAVLQAGDTMANIQFQGNDGSGFHDAIHIRGIVASGVGNDDMPADLAFLVNAGSTGVGEVMRLTSAGNLGIGVTDPDQLLEVAGVVAANDLKVGRLGDRFPVIQRHTASSGSQSLTICG
;
A
#
# COMPACT_ATOMS: atom_id res chain seq x y z
N VAL A 1 -3.90 -10.97 -36.61
CA VAL A 1 -4.47 -11.25 -35.28
C VAL A 1 -5.46 -12.39 -35.45
N MET A 2 -5.33 -13.44 -34.64
CA MET A 2 -6.29 -14.55 -34.63
C MET A 2 -6.91 -14.60 -33.23
N VAL A 3 -8.23 -14.74 -33.18
CA VAL A 3 -8.99 -15.06 -31.99
C VAL A 3 -9.40 -16.52 -32.10
N GLY A 4 -9.12 -17.31 -31.11
CA GLY A 4 -9.43 -18.74 -31.12
C GLY A 4 -9.77 -19.25 -29.75
N ALA A 5 -10.36 -20.43 -29.68
CA ALA A 5 -10.59 -21.17 -28.44
C ALA A 5 -9.63 -22.35 -28.36
N ASN A 6 -9.23 -22.69 -27.15
CA ASN A 6 -8.51 -23.92 -26.82
C ASN A 6 -9.09 -24.47 -25.52
N GLY A 7 -9.97 -25.47 -25.67
CA GLY A 7 -10.84 -25.87 -24.57
C GLY A 7 -11.73 -24.69 -24.16
N ASP A 8 -11.80 -24.39 -22.87
CA ASP A 8 -12.63 -23.31 -22.30
C ASP A 8 -11.90 -21.95 -22.25
N ASN A 9 -10.78 -21.81 -22.97
CA ASN A 9 -10.01 -20.56 -22.97
C ASN A 9 -10.24 -19.77 -24.25
N LEU A 10 -10.37 -18.44 -24.14
CA LEU A 10 -10.32 -17.51 -25.26
C LEU A 10 -8.88 -17.02 -25.47
N LEU A 11 -8.33 -17.20 -26.68
CA LEU A 11 -6.93 -16.88 -26.99
C LEU A 11 -6.82 -15.74 -28.00
N LEU A 12 -5.94 -14.77 -27.72
CA LEU A 12 -5.50 -13.75 -28.68
C LEU A 12 -4.04 -14.02 -29.06
N ARG A 13 -3.80 -14.17 -30.40
CA ARG A 13 -2.49 -14.49 -30.93
C ARG A 13 -2.02 -13.41 -31.91
N ALA A 14 -0.71 -13.17 -31.92
CA ALA A 14 -0.02 -12.44 -32.99
C ALA A 14 1.03 -13.37 -33.61
N GLY A 15 0.83 -13.71 -34.90
CA GLY A 15 1.54 -14.82 -35.51
C GLY A 15 1.14 -16.16 -34.84
N SER A 16 2.10 -17.03 -34.65
CA SER A 16 1.91 -18.30 -33.91
C SER A 16 1.93 -18.16 -32.39
N ASN A 17 2.29 -16.98 -31.86
CA ASN A 17 2.47 -16.76 -30.44
C ASN A 17 1.19 -16.27 -29.78
N GLU A 18 0.81 -16.88 -28.64
CA GLU A 18 -0.21 -16.37 -27.74
C GLU A 18 0.31 -15.12 -27.04
N ARG A 19 -0.51 -14.06 -26.98
CA ARG A 19 -0.18 -12.79 -26.35
C ARG A 19 -1.06 -12.48 -25.15
N MET A 20 -2.29 -13.00 -25.18
CA MET A 20 -3.27 -12.81 -24.12
C MET A 20 -4.26 -13.97 -24.14
N ARG A 21 -4.79 -14.34 -23.00
CA ARG A 21 -5.95 -15.23 -22.87
C ARG A 21 -6.94 -14.76 -21.82
N ILE A 22 -8.18 -15.21 -21.98
CA ILE A 22 -9.11 -15.36 -20.85
C ILE A 22 -9.20 -16.86 -20.61
N ASP A 23 -8.80 -17.30 -19.41
CA ASP A 23 -8.80 -18.71 -19.06
C ASP A 23 -10.19 -19.22 -18.64
N SER A 24 -10.31 -20.52 -18.37
CA SER A 24 -11.57 -21.16 -17.95
C SER A 24 -12.11 -20.66 -16.61
N ALA A 25 -11.29 -19.99 -15.79
CA ALA A 25 -11.71 -19.34 -14.54
C ALA A 25 -12.07 -17.85 -14.74
N GLY A 26 -12.02 -17.34 -15.98
CA GLY A 26 -12.34 -15.94 -16.31
C GLY A 26 -11.21 -14.95 -16.05
N ARG A 27 -9.96 -15.41 -15.86
CA ARG A 27 -8.82 -14.54 -15.60
C ARG A 27 -8.17 -14.08 -16.91
N VAL A 28 -7.80 -12.82 -16.97
CA VAL A 28 -7.07 -12.24 -18.11
C VAL A 28 -5.57 -12.39 -17.86
N LEU A 29 -4.89 -13.14 -18.71
CA LEU A 29 -3.44 -13.39 -18.63
C LEU A 29 -2.76 -12.75 -19.83
N ILE A 30 -1.77 -11.90 -19.60
CA ILE A 30 -0.96 -11.23 -20.61
C ILE A 30 0.48 -11.68 -20.44
N GLY A 31 1.09 -12.22 -21.51
CA GLY A 31 2.48 -12.68 -21.51
C GLY A 31 2.73 -14.05 -20.91
N THR A 32 1.70 -14.71 -20.38
CA THR A 32 1.78 -16.07 -19.83
C THR A 32 0.57 -16.92 -20.27
N ASN A 33 0.72 -18.22 -20.19
CA ASN A 33 -0.37 -19.19 -20.41
C ASN A 33 -0.70 -20.02 -19.17
N SER A 34 -0.04 -19.74 -18.07
CA SER A 34 -0.28 -20.32 -16.74
C SER A 34 -0.47 -19.20 -15.72
N THR A 35 -1.17 -19.52 -14.64
CA THR A 35 -1.34 -18.62 -13.50
C THR A 35 -0.31 -18.94 -12.44
N ASP A 36 0.25 -17.90 -11.84
CA ASP A 36 1.03 -18.02 -10.62
C ASP A 36 0.16 -17.70 -9.40
N ASP A 37 0.44 -18.35 -8.30
CA ASP A 37 -0.11 -18.03 -6.99
C ASP A 37 0.83 -17.01 -6.32
N TYR A 38 0.28 -15.85 -6.03
CA TYR A 38 0.96 -14.77 -5.34
C TYR A 38 0.48 -14.72 -3.89
N ASP A 39 0.99 -15.63 -3.05
CA ASP A 39 0.63 -15.77 -1.63
C ASP A 39 -0.89 -15.89 -1.41
N GLY A 40 -1.53 -16.81 -2.16
CA GLY A 40 -2.98 -17.06 -2.13
C GLY A 40 -3.81 -16.16 -3.06
N PHE A 41 -3.19 -15.22 -3.80
CA PHE A 41 -3.90 -14.37 -4.75
C PHE A 41 -3.86 -14.92 -6.18
N ASN A 42 -4.97 -15.48 -6.63
CA ASN A 42 -5.22 -15.84 -8.02
C ASN A 42 -5.86 -14.65 -8.77
N SER A 43 -5.07 -13.64 -9.08
CA SER A 43 -5.54 -12.37 -9.63
C SER A 43 -6.32 -12.51 -10.93
N SER A 44 -7.43 -11.77 -11.07
CA SER A 44 -8.26 -11.75 -12.29
C SER A 44 -7.56 -11.14 -13.49
N LEU A 45 -6.52 -10.32 -13.28
CA LEU A 45 -5.62 -9.79 -14.31
C LEU A 45 -4.18 -10.06 -13.88
N GLN A 46 -3.42 -10.77 -14.72
CA GLN A 46 -1.98 -10.98 -14.54
C GLN A 46 -1.23 -10.49 -15.78
N VAL A 47 -0.20 -9.66 -15.58
CA VAL A 47 0.73 -9.21 -16.59
C VAL A 47 2.10 -9.75 -16.22
N THR A 48 2.57 -10.75 -16.98
CA THR A 48 3.80 -11.48 -16.68
C THR A 48 4.79 -11.35 -17.82
N GLY A 49 6.03 -11.03 -17.50
CA GLY A 49 7.07 -10.87 -18.51
C GLY A 49 8.46 -11.12 -17.95
N GLY A 50 9.44 -11.29 -18.84
CA GLY A 50 10.83 -11.53 -18.48
C GLY A 50 11.68 -10.26 -18.32
N ASN A 51 11.09 -9.08 -18.55
CA ASN A 51 11.76 -7.78 -18.43
C ASN A 51 10.73 -6.67 -18.18
N GLY A 52 11.21 -5.44 -17.93
CA GLY A 52 10.36 -4.29 -17.62
C GLY A 52 9.34 -3.93 -18.72
N ASP A 53 9.68 -4.11 -19.99
CA ASP A 53 8.77 -3.77 -21.09
C ASP A 53 7.59 -4.74 -21.20
N THR A 54 7.78 -5.99 -20.77
CA THR A 54 6.79 -7.06 -20.89
C THR A 54 6.01 -7.32 -19.61
N SER A 55 6.42 -6.69 -18.46
CA SER A 55 5.80 -6.86 -17.14
C SER A 55 5.39 -5.52 -16.52
N SER A 56 4.97 -4.55 -17.33
CA SER A 56 4.57 -3.22 -16.88
C SER A 56 3.14 -2.88 -17.24
N VAL A 57 2.51 -2.03 -16.43
CA VAL A 57 1.22 -1.41 -16.68
C VAL A 57 1.40 0.10 -16.64
N THR A 58 1.05 0.79 -17.73
CA THR A 58 1.08 2.25 -17.83
C THR A 58 -0.33 2.79 -17.86
N ILE A 59 -0.64 3.72 -16.94
CA ILE A 59 -1.88 4.49 -16.93
C ILE A 59 -1.50 5.95 -17.21
N SER A 60 -1.82 6.46 -18.39
CA SER A 60 -1.46 7.81 -18.81
C SER A 60 -2.66 8.60 -19.27
N ARG A 61 -2.67 9.91 -18.97
CA ARG A 61 -3.69 10.85 -19.42
C ARG A 61 -3.04 12.02 -20.15
N PHE A 62 -3.51 12.28 -21.36
CA PHE A 62 -3.11 13.43 -22.17
C PHE A 62 -4.23 14.47 -22.14
N SER A 63 -4.02 15.56 -21.40
CA SER A 63 -4.99 16.66 -21.33
C SER A 63 -4.27 17.98 -20.98
N ASN A 64 -4.85 19.10 -21.37
CA ASN A 64 -4.31 20.43 -21.09
C ASN A 64 -4.86 21.06 -19.80
N ASN A 65 -5.44 20.27 -18.90
CA ASN A 65 -5.91 20.71 -17.59
C ASN A 65 -5.05 20.14 -16.46
N GLY A 66 -5.28 20.60 -15.23
CA GLY A 66 -4.50 20.21 -14.05
C GLY A 66 -4.77 18.82 -13.48
N SER A 67 -5.64 17.99 -14.11
CA SER A 67 -5.97 16.64 -13.62
C SER A 67 -5.01 15.58 -14.14
N GLY A 68 -4.69 14.56 -13.32
CA GLY A 68 -3.83 13.43 -13.66
C GLY A 68 -4.58 12.14 -14.02
N ALA A 69 -3.84 11.09 -14.33
CA ALA A 69 -4.36 9.72 -14.37
C ALA A 69 -4.54 9.19 -12.94
N ASN A 70 -5.43 8.22 -12.75
CA ASN A 70 -5.72 7.65 -11.44
C ASN A 70 -5.67 6.12 -11.48
N LEU A 71 -5.12 5.51 -10.43
CA LEU A 71 -5.37 4.14 -10.06
C LEU A 71 -6.34 4.16 -8.86
N VAL A 72 -7.55 3.65 -9.04
CA VAL A 72 -8.58 3.65 -8.00
C VAL A 72 -8.72 2.24 -7.46
N LEU A 73 -8.45 2.09 -6.16
CA LEU A 73 -8.69 0.88 -5.40
C LEU A 73 -9.82 1.18 -4.41
N ALA A 74 -10.93 0.47 -4.53
CA ALA A 74 -12.14 0.76 -3.76
C ALA A 74 -12.72 -0.51 -3.14
N LYS A 75 -13.39 -0.34 -1.98
CA LYS A 75 -14.07 -1.40 -1.25
C LYS A 75 -15.46 -0.95 -0.81
N SER A 76 -16.42 -1.85 -0.88
CA SER A 76 -17.71 -1.78 -0.19
C SER A 76 -17.84 -2.99 0.74
N ARG A 77 -18.45 -2.83 1.91
CA ARG A 77 -18.62 -3.91 2.90
C ARG A 77 -19.86 -4.74 2.64
N THR A 78 -20.10 -5.08 1.38
CA THR A 78 -21.20 -5.93 0.94
C THR A 78 -20.67 -7.14 0.17
N GLY A 79 -21.37 -8.27 0.27
CA GLY A 79 -21.08 -9.47 -0.53
C GLY A 79 -21.70 -9.44 -1.93
N THR A 80 -22.48 -8.41 -2.29
CA THR A 80 -23.17 -8.29 -3.57
C THR A 80 -22.57 -7.18 -4.40
N ILE A 81 -22.03 -7.53 -5.58
CA ILE A 81 -21.46 -6.55 -6.53
C ILE A 81 -22.56 -5.53 -6.94
N GLY A 82 -22.19 -4.25 -6.93
CA GLY A 82 -23.08 -3.13 -7.27
C GLY A 82 -23.85 -2.57 -6.08
N ASN A 83 -23.87 -3.23 -4.93
CA ASN A 83 -24.47 -2.70 -3.72
C ASN A 83 -23.44 -1.90 -2.89
N ASN A 84 -23.97 -0.92 -2.13
CA ASN A 84 -23.15 -0.10 -1.24
C ASN A 84 -23.42 -0.49 0.22
N ALA A 85 -22.35 -0.67 0.98
CA ALA A 85 -22.39 -0.83 2.43
C ALA A 85 -21.24 -0.09 3.08
N VAL A 86 -21.53 0.54 4.22
CA VAL A 86 -20.60 1.36 4.98
C VAL A 86 -19.44 0.51 5.50
N LEU A 87 -18.21 1.01 5.34
CA LEU A 87 -17.02 0.45 5.95
C LEU A 87 -17.00 0.76 7.45
N GLN A 88 -16.29 -0.05 8.20
CA GLN A 88 -16.13 0.10 9.65
C GLN A 88 -14.68 0.47 9.98
N ALA A 89 -14.48 1.13 11.12
CA ALA A 89 -13.14 1.43 11.63
C ALA A 89 -12.30 0.15 11.71
N GLY A 90 -11.05 0.23 11.25
CA GLY A 90 -10.13 -0.89 11.15
C GLY A 90 -10.25 -1.72 9.87
N ASP A 91 -11.28 -1.51 9.03
CA ASP A 91 -11.35 -2.18 7.73
C ASP A 91 -10.17 -1.75 6.85
N THR A 92 -9.52 -2.72 6.21
CA THR A 92 -8.58 -2.44 5.12
C THR A 92 -9.38 -2.05 3.87
N MET A 93 -9.15 -0.86 3.33
CA MET A 93 -9.77 -0.41 2.08
C MET A 93 -9.08 -1.02 0.87
N ALA A 94 -7.76 -0.96 0.85
CA ALA A 94 -6.92 -1.50 -0.21
C ALA A 94 -5.48 -1.68 0.24
N ASN A 95 -4.74 -2.50 -0.51
CA ASN A 95 -3.29 -2.65 -0.39
C ASN A 95 -2.62 -2.46 -1.76
N ILE A 96 -1.42 -1.85 -1.75
CA ILE A 96 -0.40 -2.06 -2.77
C ILE A 96 0.63 -3.00 -2.14
N GLN A 97 0.78 -4.21 -2.70
CA GLN A 97 1.62 -5.26 -2.14
C GLN A 97 2.87 -5.46 -3.00
N PHE A 98 4.00 -5.59 -2.35
CA PHE A 98 5.28 -6.00 -2.96
C PHE A 98 5.61 -7.38 -2.42
N GLN A 99 5.74 -8.33 -3.33
CA GLN A 99 6.04 -9.73 -2.99
C GLN A 99 7.35 -10.14 -3.63
N GLY A 100 8.08 -11.00 -2.95
CA GLY A 100 9.31 -11.62 -3.43
C GLY A 100 9.21 -13.14 -3.41
N ASN A 101 9.86 -13.81 -4.36
CA ASN A 101 9.94 -15.26 -4.37
C ASN A 101 11.18 -15.72 -3.61
N ASP A 102 11.02 -16.59 -2.61
CA ASP A 102 12.08 -17.12 -1.74
C ASP A 102 12.60 -18.49 -2.20
N GLY A 103 12.13 -18.98 -3.36
CA GLY A 103 12.42 -20.31 -3.89
C GLY A 103 11.34 -21.35 -3.58
N SER A 104 10.42 -21.07 -2.67
CA SER A 104 9.24 -21.91 -2.38
C SER A 104 7.93 -21.30 -2.93
N GLY A 105 7.86 -19.96 -3.05
CA GLY A 105 6.70 -19.24 -3.53
C GLY A 105 6.88 -17.73 -3.40
N PHE A 106 5.86 -16.98 -3.83
CA PHE A 106 5.78 -15.54 -3.58
C PHE A 106 5.26 -15.28 -2.18
N HIS A 107 5.88 -14.36 -1.46
CA HIS A 107 5.54 -13.99 -0.09
C HIS A 107 5.53 -12.47 0.09
N ASP A 108 4.67 -12.00 1.00
CA ASP A 108 4.53 -10.59 1.32
C ASP A 108 5.80 -10.01 1.94
N ALA A 109 6.31 -8.94 1.32
CA ALA A 109 7.49 -8.21 1.78
C ALA A 109 7.12 -6.82 2.32
N ILE A 110 6.33 -6.04 1.57
CA ILE A 110 5.92 -4.68 1.93
C ILE A 110 4.47 -4.46 1.54
N HIS A 111 3.69 -3.78 2.40
CA HIS A 111 2.39 -3.25 2.03
C HIS A 111 2.33 -1.73 2.23
N ILE A 112 1.68 -1.04 1.28
CA ILE A 112 1.11 0.29 1.46
C ILE A 112 -0.39 0.10 1.57
N ARG A 113 -0.98 0.47 2.73
CA ARG A 113 -2.35 0.09 3.09
C ARG A 113 -3.19 1.28 3.48
N GLY A 114 -4.40 1.40 2.88
CA GLY A 114 -5.44 2.28 3.38
C GLY A 114 -6.29 1.57 4.44
N ILE A 115 -6.45 2.20 5.60
CA ILE A 115 -7.22 1.67 6.74
C ILE A 115 -8.31 2.68 7.08
N VAL A 116 -9.53 2.20 7.25
CA VAL A 116 -10.65 3.06 7.67
C VAL A 116 -10.45 3.51 9.11
N ALA A 117 -10.46 4.82 9.34
CA ALA A 117 -10.50 5.39 10.68
C ALA A 117 -11.96 5.43 11.24
N SER A 118 -12.14 5.95 12.44
CA SER A 118 -13.48 6.15 13.02
C SER A 118 -14.19 7.35 12.38
N GLY A 119 -15.52 7.37 12.44
CA GLY A 119 -16.33 8.52 12.03
C GLY A 119 -16.73 8.52 10.56
N VAL A 120 -16.77 7.35 9.90
CA VAL A 120 -17.32 7.24 8.53
C VAL A 120 -18.75 7.76 8.47
N GLY A 121 -19.04 8.65 7.53
CA GLY A 121 -20.34 9.31 7.35
C GLY A 121 -20.71 9.47 5.88
N ASN A 122 -21.82 10.19 5.64
CA ASN A 122 -22.21 10.53 4.28
C ASN A 122 -21.21 11.52 3.68
N ASP A 123 -20.67 11.18 2.51
CA ASP A 123 -19.62 11.93 1.81
C ASP A 123 -18.33 12.14 2.65
N ASP A 124 -18.13 11.31 3.68
CA ASP A 124 -16.99 11.38 4.60
C ASP A 124 -16.37 10.00 4.82
N MET A 125 -15.08 9.87 4.51
CA MET A 125 -14.32 8.62 4.60
C MET A 125 -12.96 8.89 5.27
N PRO A 126 -12.93 9.10 6.58
CA PRO A 126 -11.66 9.26 7.29
C PRO A 126 -10.84 7.98 7.23
N ALA A 127 -9.59 8.11 6.85
CA ALA A 127 -8.71 6.98 6.63
C ALA A 127 -7.26 7.27 7.00
N ASP A 128 -6.57 6.23 7.43
CA ASP A 128 -5.14 6.22 7.70
C ASP A 128 -4.38 5.57 6.55
N LEU A 129 -3.15 6.01 6.32
CA LEU A 129 -2.21 5.38 5.41
C LEU A 129 -1.11 4.70 6.23
N ALA A 130 -1.00 3.38 6.13
CA ALA A 130 -0.02 2.58 6.86
C ALA A 130 1.01 1.95 5.92
N PHE A 131 2.25 1.86 6.39
CA PHE A 131 3.36 1.15 5.76
C PHE A 131 3.73 -0.04 6.62
N LEU A 132 3.72 -1.22 6.03
CA LEU A 132 4.01 -2.47 6.70
C LEU A 132 5.18 -3.15 6.00
N VAL A 133 6.10 -3.72 6.78
CA VAL A 133 7.25 -4.47 6.26
C VAL A 133 7.35 -5.84 6.92
N ASN A 134 7.92 -6.81 6.20
CA ASN A 134 8.28 -8.10 6.75
C ASN A 134 9.68 -7.99 7.39
N ALA A 135 9.77 -8.20 8.69
CA ALA A 135 11.01 -8.14 9.46
C ALA A 135 11.67 -9.53 9.64
N GLY A 136 11.40 -10.49 8.75
CA GLY A 136 11.92 -11.85 8.85
C GLY A 136 10.99 -12.83 9.58
N SER A 137 9.68 -12.54 9.63
CA SER A 137 8.63 -13.40 10.15
C SER A 137 7.63 -13.78 9.04
N THR A 138 6.61 -14.57 9.37
CA THR A 138 5.62 -15.07 8.41
C THR A 138 4.58 -14.03 7.97
N GLY A 139 4.86 -12.72 8.10
CA GLY A 139 3.92 -11.68 7.69
C GLY A 139 4.52 -10.29 7.82
N VAL A 140 3.76 -9.30 7.40
CA VAL A 140 4.15 -7.88 7.48
C VAL A 140 3.63 -7.24 8.75
N GLY A 141 4.48 -6.44 9.43
CA GLY A 141 4.14 -5.61 10.58
C GLY A 141 4.12 -4.13 10.22
N GLU A 142 3.24 -3.36 10.84
CA GLU A 142 3.19 -1.92 10.65
C GLU A 142 4.42 -1.25 11.26
N VAL A 143 5.06 -0.36 10.50
CA VAL A 143 6.26 0.38 10.91
C VAL A 143 6.06 1.89 10.83
N MET A 144 5.07 2.37 10.07
CA MET A 144 4.77 3.80 9.94
C MET A 144 3.30 3.99 9.61
N ARG A 145 2.70 5.06 10.15
CA ARG A 145 1.30 5.46 9.88
C ARG A 145 1.19 6.98 9.75
N LEU A 146 0.41 7.41 8.75
CA LEU A 146 -0.17 8.74 8.69
C LEU A 146 -1.65 8.61 9.01
N THR A 147 -2.09 9.21 10.12
CA THR A 147 -3.49 9.15 10.56
C THR A 147 -4.39 10.11 9.81
N SER A 148 -5.70 9.88 9.85
CA SER A 148 -6.72 10.81 9.34
C SER A 148 -6.69 12.18 10.01
N ALA A 149 -6.13 12.29 11.21
CA ALA A 149 -5.87 13.56 11.91
C ALA A 149 -4.62 14.30 11.40
N GLY A 150 -3.82 13.69 10.52
CA GLY A 150 -2.58 14.27 9.98
C GLY A 150 -1.34 14.00 10.84
N ASN A 151 -1.42 13.13 11.86
CA ASN A 151 -0.27 12.76 12.68
C ASN A 151 0.53 11.63 12.01
N LEU A 152 1.87 11.74 12.05
CA LEU A 152 2.80 10.73 11.55
C LEU A 152 3.44 9.98 12.71
N GLY A 153 3.16 8.68 12.79
CA GLY A 153 3.79 7.74 13.71
C GLY A 153 4.86 6.90 13.01
N ILE A 154 6.04 6.76 13.61
CA ILE A 154 7.08 5.81 13.21
C ILE A 154 7.29 4.85 14.37
N GLY A 155 6.93 3.59 14.19
CA GLY A 155 6.87 2.60 15.27
C GLY A 155 5.71 2.83 16.25
N VAL A 156 4.80 3.76 15.96
CA VAL A 156 3.61 4.11 16.73
C VAL A 156 2.39 4.04 15.83
N THR A 157 1.37 3.29 16.24
CA THR A 157 0.14 3.10 15.46
C THR A 157 -0.99 4.07 15.82
N ASP A 158 -0.85 4.78 16.93
CA ASP A 158 -1.82 5.77 17.41
C ASP A 158 -1.05 7.00 17.93
N PRO A 159 -0.43 7.79 17.00
CA PRO A 159 0.35 8.96 17.40
C PRO A 159 -0.55 10.10 17.88
N ASP A 160 -0.23 10.68 19.03
CA ASP A 160 -0.94 11.82 19.63
C ASP A 160 -0.30 13.17 19.27
N GLN A 161 0.88 13.17 18.61
CA GLN A 161 1.60 14.33 18.13
C GLN A 161 1.72 14.31 16.60
N LEU A 162 1.91 15.48 15.97
CA LEU A 162 2.10 15.59 14.51
C LEU A 162 3.24 14.70 13.97
N LEU A 163 4.27 14.48 14.78
CA LEU A 163 5.31 13.48 14.55
C LEU A 163 5.65 12.79 15.86
N GLU A 164 5.44 11.48 15.91
CA GLU A 164 5.82 10.65 17.05
C GLU A 164 6.68 9.46 16.56
N VAL A 165 7.82 9.25 17.23
CA VAL A 165 8.78 8.20 16.90
C VAL A 165 9.06 7.34 18.13
N ALA A 166 8.75 6.04 18.05
CA ALA A 166 9.10 5.07 19.08
C ALA A 166 10.58 4.64 18.89
N GLY A 167 11.50 5.50 19.32
CA GLY A 167 12.94 5.23 19.18
C GLY A 167 13.79 6.48 19.18
N VAL A 168 15.00 6.34 18.68
CA VAL A 168 15.97 7.43 18.59
C VAL A 168 15.93 8.05 17.21
N VAL A 169 15.81 9.38 17.14
CA VAL A 169 16.01 10.15 15.91
C VAL A 169 17.47 10.56 15.83
N ALA A 170 18.20 10.01 14.86
CA ALA A 170 19.57 10.42 14.56
C ALA A 170 19.55 11.43 13.40
N ALA A 171 20.04 12.63 13.64
CA ALA A 171 20.15 13.68 12.66
C ALA A 171 21.46 14.45 12.86
N ASN A 172 22.11 14.91 11.76
CA ASN A 172 23.27 15.79 11.86
C ASN A 172 22.88 17.14 12.47
N ASP A 173 21.71 17.66 12.06
CA ASP A 173 21.12 18.91 12.57
C ASP A 173 19.62 18.66 12.81
N LEU A 174 19.19 18.73 14.07
CA LEU A 174 17.78 18.73 14.45
C LEU A 174 17.37 20.14 14.86
N LYS A 175 16.57 20.82 14.05
CA LYS A 175 15.99 22.13 14.41
C LYS A 175 14.62 21.90 15.06
N VAL A 176 14.53 22.18 16.35
CA VAL A 176 13.29 22.09 17.14
C VAL A 176 12.88 23.51 17.51
N GLY A 177 11.71 23.96 17.09
CA GLY A 177 11.18 25.27 17.40
C GLY A 177 10.43 25.92 16.25
N ARG A 178 9.79 27.05 16.52
CA ARG A 178 9.07 27.85 15.52
C ARG A 178 10.06 28.67 14.68
N LEU A 179 9.80 28.78 13.37
CA LEU A 179 10.51 29.74 12.55
C LEU A 179 10.31 31.16 13.14
N GLY A 180 11.40 31.76 13.64
CA GLY A 180 11.39 33.07 14.28
C GLY A 180 11.61 33.12 15.78
N ASP A 181 11.55 31.98 16.47
CA ASP A 181 11.88 31.93 17.89
C ASP A 181 13.40 31.89 18.11
N ARG A 182 13.87 32.71 19.06
CA ARG A 182 15.31 32.82 19.37
C ARG A 182 15.89 31.61 20.11
N PHE A 183 15.03 30.74 20.64
CA PHE A 183 15.45 29.56 21.42
C PHE A 183 14.60 28.33 21.07
N PRO A 184 15.23 27.21 20.70
CA PRO A 184 14.53 25.94 20.56
C PRO A 184 14.02 25.49 21.93
N VAL A 185 12.75 25.12 22.02
CA VAL A 185 12.18 24.53 23.22
C VAL A 185 12.26 23.01 23.09
N ILE A 186 13.19 22.40 23.79
CA ILE A 186 13.21 20.95 23.97
C ILE A 186 12.49 20.69 25.31
N GLN A 187 11.21 20.33 25.24
CA GLN A 187 10.46 19.92 26.42
C GLN A 187 10.62 18.42 26.65
N ARG A 188 10.95 18.07 27.84
CA ARG A 188 10.97 16.71 28.36
C ARG A 188 9.61 16.37 28.95
N HIS A 189 8.90 15.42 28.37
CA HIS A 189 7.77 14.82 29.06
C HIS A 189 8.30 13.79 30.06
N THR A 190 8.23 14.11 31.34
CA THR A 190 8.55 13.16 32.40
C THR A 190 7.35 12.29 32.66
N ALA A 191 7.35 11.06 32.18
CA ALA A 191 6.58 10.01 32.81
C ALA A 191 7.17 9.76 34.21
N SER A 192 6.30 9.73 35.20
CA SER A 192 6.67 9.52 36.61
C SER A 192 7.47 8.23 36.79
N SER A 193 8.67 8.35 37.33
CA SER A 193 9.64 7.36 37.79
C SER A 193 10.78 7.04 36.80
N GLY A 194 11.91 7.65 37.02
CA GLY A 194 13.21 7.29 36.43
C GLY A 194 14.06 8.51 36.08
N SER A 195 15.24 8.61 36.69
CA SER A 195 16.22 9.65 36.41
C SER A 195 16.65 9.61 34.94
N GLN A 196 16.29 10.63 34.18
CA GLN A 196 16.71 10.79 32.80
C GLN A 196 17.50 12.11 32.69
N SER A 197 18.64 12.09 32.06
CA SER A 197 19.46 13.27 31.82
C SER A 197 19.33 13.74 30.38
N LEU A 198 19.07 15.04 30.16
CA LEU A 198 19.30 15.69 28.85
C LEU A 198 20.77 16.11 28.83
N THR A 199 21.56 15.46 27.97
CA THR A 199 22.96 15.86 27.72
C THR A 199 22.98 16.64 26.41
N ILE A 200 23.27 17.94 26.50
CA ILE A 200 23.57 18.78 25.34
C ILE A 200 25.09 18.91 25.31
N CYS A 201 25.75 18.22 24.38
CA CYS A 201 27.18 18.42 24.11
C CYS A 201 27.32 19.58 23.14
N GLY A 202 28.08 20.62 23.55
CA GLY A 202 28.47 21.72 22.69
C GLY A 202 29.67 21.37 21.82
#